data_3428e2fa9cb84eedceffcc9b8d3aa1e2
#
_entry.id   3428e2fa9cb84eedceffcc9b8d3aa1e2
#
_cell.length_a   1.000
_cell.length_b   1.000
_cell.length_c   1.000
_cell.angle_alpha   90.00
_cell.angle_beta   90.00
_cell.angle_gamma   90.00
#
_symmetry.space_group_name_H-M   'P 1'
#
loop_
_entity.id
_entity.type
_entity.pdbx_description
1 polymer ?
#
loop_
_entity_poly.entity_id
_entity_poly.type
_entity_poly.pdbx_seq_one_letter_code
_entity_poly.pdbx_strand_id
1 'polypeptide(L)'
;VGYLFLTFYYKKKSDFFFGFSTNFILAISFLCLDSVSENLLCTVLIIQAVSTYLFYLRYRDLLKLIIGALTFIPVGISILSVGIDSFWSFETMNWFMLIVALITIAFLAYKNEDEKQFILLSSSLLITVILIAFITQIVQILAVDQSDNMIRLLINISWILLSILAMILGNIKKFKVWTYTGIGLLLLTLGKLVLIDLPNITLMVRAGLFILLGLIGLVISRIFFK
;
A
#
# COMPACT_ATOMS: atom_id res chain seq x y z
N VAL A 1 -16.99 25.49 7.62
CA VAL A 1 -17.72 26.25 6.59
C VAL A 1 -16.99 27.54 6.26
N GLY A 2 -16.55 28.37 7.27
CA GLY A 2 -15.86 29.63 7.04
C GLY A 2 -14.56 29.50 6.20
N TYR A 3 -13.71 28.54 6.49
CA TYR A 3 -12.46 28.31 5.73
C TYR A 3 -12.70 27.92 4.26
N LEU A 4 -13.77 27.20 3.99
CA LEU A 4 -14.14 26.80 2.62
C LEU A 4 -14.58 28.03 1.82
N PHE A 5 -15.39 28.91 2.41
CA PHE A 5 -15.80 30.17 1.80
C PHE A 5 -14.59 31.09 1.52
N LEU A 6 -13.69 31.24 2.49
CA LEU A 6 -12.48 32.05 2.34
C LEU A 6 -11.55 31.46 1.25
N THR A 7 -11.44 30.14 1.14
CA THR A 7 -10.67 29.47 0.10
C THR A 7 -11.19 29.81 -1.30
N PHE A 8 -12.51 29.83 -1.49
CA PHE A 8 -13.10 30.22 -2.78
C PHE A 8 -13.00 31.72 -3.04
N TYR A 9 -13.20 32.55 -2.03
CA TYR A 9 -13.14 34.01 -2.15
C TYR A 9 -11.73 34.50 -2.54
N TYR A 10 -10.67 33.93 -1.93
CA TYR A 10 -9.28 34.30 -2.18
C TYR A 10 -8.61 33.51 -3.30
N LYS A 11 -9.35 32.80 -4.13
CA LYS A 11 -8.83 31.98 -5.24
C LYS A 11 -7.88 32.75 -6.18
N LYS A 12 -7.99 34.08 -6.29
CA LYS A 12 -7.11 34.93 -7.12
C LYS A 12 -5.80 35.33 -6.44
N LYS A 13 -5.70 35.23 -5.11
CA LYS A 13 -4.47 35.55 -4.36
C LYS A 13 -3.84 34.24 -3.88
N SER A 14 -2.82 33.77 -4.59
CA SER A 14 -2.19 32.45 -4.38
C SER A 14 -1.85 32.18 -2.92
N ASP A 15 -1.17 33.10 -2.25
CA ASP A 15 -0.66 32.88 -0.88
C ASP A 15 -1.76 32.70 0.17
N PHE A 16 -2.82 33.52 0.10
CA PHE A 16 -3.99 33.37 0.97
C PHE A 16 -4.78 32.10 0.67
N PHE A 17 -4.91 31.74 -0.60
CA PHE A 17 -5.55 30.49 -1.00
C PHE A 17 -4.83 29.28 -0.40
N PHE A 18 -3.50 29.25 -0.43
CA PHE A 18 -2.68 28.18 0.14
C PHE A 18 -2.86 28.08 1.66
N GLY A 19 -2.79 29.20 2.38
CA GLY A 19 -2.99 29.22 3.84
C GLY A 19 -4.37 28.71 4.26
N PHE A 20 -5.43 29.21 3.63
CA PHE A 20 -6.80 28.79 3.96
C PHE A 20 -7.09 27.35 3.57
N SER A 21 -6.59 26.85 2.43
CA SER A 21 -6.78 25.45 2.04
C SER A 21 -6.06 24.50 2.99
N THR A 22 -4.88 24.84 3.47
CA THR A 22 -4.12 24.03 4.42
C THR A 22 -4.83 23.96 5.77
N ASN A 23 -5.27 25.11 6.31
CA ASN A 23 -6.04 25.15 7.54
C ASN A 23 -7.39 24.43 7.43
N PHE A 24 -8.05 24.48 6.28
CA PHE A 24 -9.28 23.74 6.04
C PHE A 24 -9.06 22.22 6.08
N ILE A 25 -7.98 21.73 5.46
CA ILE A 25 -7.63 20.32 5.48
C ILE A 25 -7.32 19.85 6.90
N LEU A 26 -6.53 20.61 7.66
CA LEU A 26 -6.24 20.30 9.07
C LEU A 26 -7.49 20.31 9.94
N ALA A 27 -8.37 21.30 9.76
CA ALA A 27 -9.63 21.38 10.52
C ALA A 27 -10.54 20.19 10.25
N ILE A 28 -10.63 19.72 8.99
CA ILE A 28 -11.38 18.50 8.66
C ILE A 28 -10.75 17.29 9.34
N SER A 29 -9.39 17.16 9.31
CA SER A 29 -8.71 16.05 9.97
C SER A 29 -9.06 15.98 11.46
N PHE A 30 -9.00 17.10 12.17
CA PHE A 30 -9.32 17.15 13.60
C PHE A 30 -10.81 16.86 13.87
N LEU A 31 -11.72 17.41 13.07
CA LEU A 31 -13.15 17.11 13.19
C LEU A 31 -13.46 15.63 12.95
N CYS A 32 -12.80 15.00 11.99
CA CYS A 32 -12.98 13.58 11.72
C CYS A 32 -12.49 12.70 12.88
N LEU A 33 -11.37 13.05 13.51
CA LEU A 33 -10.84 12.32 14.66
C LEU A 33 -11.77 12.35 15.88
N ASP A 34 -12.51 13.43 16.07
CA ASP A 34 -13.37 13.64 17.24
C ASP A 34 -14.82 13.18 17.01
N SER A 35 -15.33 13.30 15.80
CA SER A 35 -16.79 13.20 15.53
C SER A 35 -17.20 11.97 14.72
N VAL A 36 -16.26 11.23 14.13
CA VAL A 36 -16.55 10.12 13.21
C VAL A 36 -16.32 8.78 13.89
N SER A 37 -17.23 7.82 13.70
CA SER A 37 -17.02 6.44 14.18
C SER A 37 -15.72 5.85 13.59
N GLU A 38 -15.01 5.04 14.38
CA GLU A 38 -13.73 4.45 14.00
C GLU A 38 -13.77 3.77 12.61
N ASN A 39 -14.87 3.14 12.27
CA ASN A 39 -15.06 2.45 10.99
C ASN A 39 -15.08 3.39 9.78
N LEU A 40 -15.60 4.60 9.93
CA LEU A 40 -15.66 5.60 8.85
C LEU A 40 -14.43 6.52 8.84
N LEU A 41 -13.70 6.60 9.95
CA LEU A 41 -12.54 7.46 10.09
C LEU A 41 -11.49 7.16 9.01
N CYS A 42 -11.13 5.89 8.83
CA CYS A 42 -10.16 5.48 7.83
C CYS A 42 -10.58 5.88 6.42
N THR A 43 -11.85 5.66 6.06
CA THR A 43 -12.40 6.06 4.75
C THR A 43 -12.25 7.56 4.51
N VAL A 44 -12.62 8.37 5.49
CA VAL A 44 -12.53 9.85 5.39
C VAL A 44 -11.09 10.31 5.25
N LEU A 45 -10.18 9.76 6.04
CA LEU A 45 -8.75 10.09 5.99
C LEU A 45 -8.10 9.68 4.65
N ILE A 46 -8.48 8.54 4.08
CA ILE A 46 -8.00 8.11 2.75
C ILE A 46 -8.46 9.10 1.68
N ILE A 47 -9.74 9.46 1.66
CA ILE A 47 -10.28 10.45 0.71
C ILE A 47 -9.56 11.80 0.88
N GLN A 48 -9.31 12.21 2.11
CA GLN A 48 -8.59 13.44 2.41
C GLN A 48 -7.14 13.39 1.89
N ALA A 49 -6.41 12.29 2.11
CA ALA A 49 -5.04 12.14 1.65
C ALA A 49 -4.94 12.22 0.12
N VAL A 50 -5.86 11.55 -0.60
CA VAL A 50 -5.93 11.65 -2.08
C VAL A 50 -6.26 13.06 -2.53
N SER A 51 -7.25 13.71 -1.89
CA SER A 51 -7.62 15.09 -2.22
C SER A 51 -6.46 16.06 -1.99
N THR A 52 -5.72 15.90 -0.90
CA THR A 52 -4.55 16.72 -0.57
C THR A 52 -3.44 16.54 -1.61
N TYR A 53 -3.23 15.30 -2.07
CA TYR A 53 -2.27 15.03 -3.14
C TYR A 53 -2.71 15.65 -4.48
N LEU A 54 -4.00 15.62 -4.84
CA LEU A 54 -4.52 16.32 -6.02
C LEU A 54 -4.31 17.84 -5.93
N PHE A 55 -4.50 18.42 -4.75
CA PHE A 55 -4.17 19.84 -4.51
C PHE A 55 -2.68 20.13 -4.68
N TYR A 56 -1.81 19.25 -4.17
CA TYR A 56 -0.37 19.35 -4.41
C TYR A 56 -0.05 19.36 -5.90
N LEU A 57 -0.58 18.43 -6.68
CA LEU A 57 -0.36 18.37 -8.12
C LEU A 57 -0.81 19.64 -8.86
N ARG A 58 -1.89 20.24 -8.39
CA ARG A 58 -2.46 21.44 -9.02
C ARG A 58 -1.67 22.72 -8.70
N TYR A 59 -1.18 22.82 -7.49
CA TYR A 59 -0.59 24.08 -6.97
C TYR A 59 0.90 23.97 -6.64
N ARG A 60 1.49 22.77 -6.70
CA ARG A 60 2.92 22.51 -6.42
C ARG A 60 3.37 22.98 -5.04
N ASP A 61 2.51 22.88 -4.03
CA ASP A 61 2.79 23.31 -2.66
C ASP A 61 3.28 22.10 -1.84
N LEU A 62 4.57 22.13 -1.46
CA LEU A 62 5.22 21.06 -0.71
C LEU A 62 4.53 20.75 0.63
N LEU A 63 3.97 21.78 1.31
CA LEU A 63 3.23 21.59 2.56
C LEU A 63 2.05 20.63 2.38
N LYS A 64 1.35 20.71 1.26
CA LYS A 64 0.22 19.80 0.97
C LYS A 64 0.66 18.37 0.73
N LEU A 65 1.83 18.18 0.11
CA LEU A 65 2.42 16.86 -0.02
C LEU A 65 2.75 16.26 1.34
N ILE A 66 3.39 17.03 2.22
CA ILE A 66 3.74 16.61 3.58
C ILE A 66 2.48 16.28 4.39
N ILE A 67 1.46 17.15 4.38
CA ILE A 67 0.20 16.91 5.09
C ILE A 67 -0.49 15.65 4.55
N GLY A 68 -0.55 15.50 3.23
CA GLY A 68 -1.10 14.31 2.59
C GLY A 68 -0.37 13.04 3.00
N ALA A 69 0.97 13.06 3.02
CA ALA A 69 1.78 11.93 3.47
C ALA A 69 1.56 11.63 4.97
N LEU A 70 1.50 12.64 5.82
CA LEU A 70 1.25 12.48 7.25
C LEU A 70 -0.14 11.90 7.55
N THR A 71 -1.16 12.16 6.73
CA THR A 71 -2.49 11.57 6.92
C THR A 71 -2.52 10.06 6.64
N PHE A 72 -1.57 9.52 5.87
CA PHE A 72 -1.45 8.07 5.68
C PHE A 72 -0.91 7.33 6.91
N ILE A 73 -0.21 8.00 7.82
CA ILE A 73 0.33 7.37 9.04
C ILE A 73 -0.80 6.87 9.95
N PRO A 74 -1.76 7.71 10.41
CA PRO A 74 -2.87 7.23 11.24
C PRO A 74 -3.76 6.22 10.51
N VAL A 75 -3.96 6.37 9.19
CA VAL A 75 -4.68 5.38 8.38
C VAL A 75 -3.97 4.02 8.41
N GLY A 76 -2.66 4.02 8.19
CA GLY A 76 -1.87 2.78 8.22
C GLY A 76 -1.90 2.12 9.59
N ILE A 77 -1.73 2.89 10.67
CA ILE A 77 -1.81 2.37 12.04
C ILE A 77 -3.19 1.79 12.32
N SER A 78 -4.26 2.53 12.02
CA SER A 78 -5.64 2.08 12.27
C SER A 78 -5.98 0.81 11.47
N ILE A 79 -5.64 0.76 10.19
CA ILE A 79 -5.90 -0.41 9.35
C ILE A 79 -5.08 -1.63 9.79
N LEU A 80 -3.82 -1.43 10.21
CA LEU A 80 -2.96 -2.53 10.67
C LEU A 80 -3.33 -3.02 12.08
N SER A 81 -3.91 -2.17 12.92
CA SER A 81 -4.34 -2.53 14.28
C SER A 81 -5.66 -3.27 14.34
N VAL A 82 -6.52 -3.07 13.35
CA VAL A 82 -7.82 -3.73 13.26
C VAL A 82 -7.71 -4.95 12.35
N GLY A 83 -7.92 -6.15 12.90
CA GLY A 83 -7.99 -7.38 12.11
C GLY A 83 -9.20 -7.37 11.18
N ILE A 84 -9.14 -8.14 10.10
CA ILE A 84 -10.29 -8.36 9.23
C ILE A 84 -11.08 -9.55 9.78
N ASP A 85 -12.33 -9.35 10.18
CA ASP A 85 -13.16 -10.42 10.75
C ASP A 85 -13.86 -11.24 9.66
N SER A 86 -14.20 -10.61 8.53
CA SER A 86 -14.86 -11.28 7.42
C SER A 86 -14.51 -10.63 6.08
N PHE A 87 -14.63 -11.40 5.00
CA PHE A 87 -14.34 -10.90 3.64
C PHE A 87 -15.20 -9.70 3.21
N TRP A 88 -16.45 -9.63 3.71
CA TRP A 88 -17.40 -8.55 3.42
C TRP A 88 -17.57 -7.59 4.60
N SER A 89 -16.47 -7.23 5.25
CA SER A 89 -16.49 -6.28 6.37
C SER A 89 -16.10 -4.86 5.93
N PHE A 90 -16.41 -3.89 6.77
CA PHE A 90 -15.97 -2.49 6.56
C PHE A 90 -14.43 -2.38 6.56
N GLU A 91 -13.77 -3.19 7.35
CA GLU A 91 -12.31 -3.27 7.43
C GLU A 91 -11.74 -3.69 6.07
N THR A 92 -12.29 -4.72 5.45
CA THR A 92 -11.88 -5.16 4.10
C THR A 92 -12.08 -4.07 3.05
N MET A 93 -13.20 -3.33 3.11
CA MET A 93 -13.43 -2.17 2.25
C MET A 93 -12.37 -1.08 2.45
N ASN A 94 -12.00 -0.78 3.69
CA ASN A 94 -10.97 0.22 4.00
C ASN A 94 -9.60 -0.19 3.43
N TRP A 95 -9.21 -1.47 3.55
CA TRP A 95 -8.01 -2.00 2.93
C TRP A 95 -8.03 -1.82 1.41
N PHE A 96 -9.13 -2.17 0.78
CA PHE A 96 -9.28 -2.03 -0.67
C PHE A 96 -9.21 -0.57 -1.11
N MET A 97 -9.90 0.34 -0.41
CA MET A 97 -9.84 1.78 -0.68
C MET A 97 -8.43 2.34 -0.53
N LEU A 98 -7.67 1.91 0.49
CA LEU A 98 -6.29 2.32 0.67
C LEU A 98 -5.40 1.88 -0.49
N ILE A 99 -5.53 0.64 -0.95
CA ILE A 99 -4.78 0.13 -2.10
C ILE A 99 -5.11 0.94 -3.36
N VAL A 100 -6.40 1.17 -3.63
CA VAL A 100 -6.85 1.98 -4.77
C VAL A 100 -6.33 3.42 -4.69
N ALA A 101 -6.35 4.03 -3.50
CA ALA A 101 -5.82 5.37 -3.26
C ALA A 101 -4.32 5.46 -3.60
N LEU A 102 -3.52 4.51 -3.12
CA LEU A 102 -2.08 4.46 -3.39
C LEU A 102 -1.77 4.21 -4.87
N ILE A 103 -2.52 3.32 -5.53
CA ILE A 103 -2.38 3.10 -6.98
C ILE A 103 -2.71 4.38 -7.74
N THR A 104 -3.76 5.10 -7.33
CA THR A 104 -4.15 6.38 -7.95
C THR A 104 -3.05 7.43 -7.78
N ILE A 105 -2.47 7.56 -6.59
CA ILE A 105 -1.34 8.46 -6.32
C ILE A 105 -0.13 8.09 -7.19
N ALA A 106 0.22 6.80 -7.26
CA ALA A 106 1.32 6.33 -8.09
C ALA A 106 1.09 6.62 -9.58
N PHE A 107 -0.12 6.43 -10.08
CA PHE A 107 -0.48 6.72 -11.46
C PHE A 107 -0.43 8.22 -11.77
N LEU A 108 -0.91 9.06 -10.88
CA LEU A 108 -0.84 10.51 -11.02
C LEU A 108 0.59 11.03 -10.95
N ALA A 109 1.42 10.47 -10.06
CA ALA A 109 2.84 10.77 -9.97
C ALA A 109 3.60 10.38 -11.24
N TYR A 110 3.21 9.29 -11.87
CA TYR A 110 3.82 8.85 -13.13
C TYR A 110 3.67 9.87 -14.27
N LYS A 111 2.57 10.62 -14.30
CA LYS A 111 2.32 11.68 -15.29
C LYS A 111 3.12 12.96 -15.05
N ASN A 112 3.68 13.15 -13.86
CA ASN A 112 4.44 14.34 -13.48
C ASN A 112 5.94 14.06 -13.56
N GLU A 113 6.69 14.81 -14.34
CA GLU A 113 8.11 14.54 -14.62
C GLU A 113 9.06 14.92 -13.47
N ASP A 114 8.75 15.98 -12.72
CA ASP A 114 9.71 16.61 -11.80
C ASP A 114 10.08 15.79 -10.55
N GLU A 115 9.16 14.96 -10.03
CA GLU A 115 9.38 14.17 -8.79
C GLU A 115 9.10 12.67 -8.98
N LYS A 116 9.00 12.25 -10.22
CA LYS A 116 8.54 10.93 -10.66
C LYS A 116 9.23 9.77 -9.95
N GLN A 117 10.55 9.81 -9.84
CA GLN A 117 11.29 8.64 -9.32
C GLN A 117 11.08 8.42 -7.82
N PHE A 118 11.12 9.47 -7.02
CA PHE A 118 10.97 9.37 -5.57
C PHE A 118 9.54 8.94 -5.17
N ILE A 119 8.53 9.59 -5.75
CA ILE A 119 7.12 9.27 -5.43
C ILE A 119 6.75 7.87 -5.94
N LEU A 120 7.25 7.45 -7.11
CA LEU A 120 7.03 6.11 -7.62
C LEU A 120 7.71 5.05 -6.76
N LEU A 121 8.93 5.29 -6.28
CA LEU A 121 9.62 4.36 -5.40
C LEU A 121 8.89 4.23 -4.06
N SER A 122 8.59 5.35 -3.40
CA SER A 122 7.91 5.35 -2.11
C SER A 122 6.50 4.76 -2.18
N SER A 123 5.72 5.11 -3.20
CA SER A 123 4.38 4.55 -3.40
C SER A 123 4.41 3.07 -3.73
N SER A 124 5.37 2.59 -4.54
CA SER A 124 5.49 1.17 -4.86
C SER A 124 5.86 0.33 -3.64
N LEU A 125 6.76 0.82 -2.80
CA LEU A 125 7.11 0.16 -1.53
C LEU A 125 5.90 0.11 -0.58
N LEU A 126 5.20 1.23 -0.40
CA LEU A 126 3.99 1.30 0.42
C LEU A 126 2.89 0.36 -0.08
N ILE A 127 2.60 0.37 -1.38
CA ILE A 127 1.62 -0.55 -1.99
C ILE A 127 2.02 -2.00 -1.72
N THR A 128 3.30 -2.34 -1.87
CA THR A 128 3.78 -3.72 -1.65
C THR A 128 3.60 -4.14 -0.20
N VAL A 129 3.97 -3.30 0.78
CA VAL A 129 3.79 -3.59 2.21
C VAL A 129 2.32 -3.77 2.56
N ILE A 130 1.45 -2.90 2.07
CA ILE A 130 0.01 -2.96 2.32
C ILE A 130 -0.61 -4.18 1.66
N LEU A 131 -0.21 -4.53 0.44
CA LEU A 131 -0.67 -5.75 -0.23
C LEU A 131 -0.24 -7.02 0.52
N ILE A 132 1.00 -7.07 1.02
CA ILE A 132 1.48 -8.19 1.84
C ILE A 132 0.61 -8.34 3.09
N ALA A 133 0.38 -7.25 3.83
CA ALA A 133 -0.42 -7.26 5.03
C ALA A 133 -1.87 -7.67 4.75
N PHE A 134 -2.49 -7.10 3.72
CA PHE A 134 -3.84 -7.43 3.29
C PHE A 134 -3.99 -8.90 2.89
N ILE A 135 -3.12 -9.40 2.01
CA ILE A 135 -3.15 -10.80 1.57
C ILE A 135 -2.93 -11.74 2.75
N THR A 136 -2.04 -11.39 3.68
CA THR A 136 -1.80 -12.19 4.89
C THR A 136 -3.08 -12.34 5.72
N GLN A 137 -3.81 -11.26 5.95
CA GLN A 137 -5.07 -11.31 6.69
C GLN A 137 -6.16 -12.08 5.93
N ILE A 138 -6.29 -11.88 4.62
CA ILE A 138 -7.24 -12.66 3.80
C ILE A 138 -6.95 -14.15 3.86
N VAL A 139 -5.68 -14.56 3.76
CA VAL A 139 -5.30 -15.98 3.86
C VAL A 139 -5.63 -16.54 5.24
N GLN A 140 -5.41 -15.78 6.32
CA GLN A 140 -5.77 -16.20 7.67
C GLN A 140 -7.27 -16.43 7.83
N ILE A 141 -8.11 -15.58 7.26
CA ILE A 141 -9.58 -15.75 7.28
C ILE A 141 -10.01 -16.98 6.48
N LEU A 142 -9.48 -17.13 5.26
CA LEU A 142 -9.86 -18.24 4.38
C LEU A 142 -9.36 -19.60 4.87
N ALA A 143 -8.31 -19.61 5.66
CA ALA A 143 -7.68 -20.84 6.16
C ALA A 143 -7.91 -21.06 7.66
N VAL A 144 -8.94 -20.45 8.25
CA VAL A 144 -9.20 -20.51 9.70
C VAL A 144 -9.32 -21.94 10.24
N ASP A 145 -9.85 -22.86 9.44
CA ASP A 145 -10.01 -24.28 9.80
C ASP A 145 -8.78 -25.14 9.53
N GLN A 146 -7.69 -24.55 9.06
CA GLN A 146 -6.46 -25.25 8.71
C GLN A 146 -5.45 -25.23 9.87
N SER A 147 -4.49 -26.17 9.84
CA SER A 147 -3.39 -26.15 10.80
C SER A 147 -2.50 -24.93 10.62
N ASP A 148 -1.86 -24.43 11.69
CA ASP A 148 -0.94 -23.28 11.66
C ASP A 148 0.16 -23.42 10.60
N ASN A 149 0.67 -24.63 10.40
CA ASN A 149 1.68 -24.91 9.38
C ASN A 149 1.13 -24.71 7.96
N MET A 150 -0.12 -25.09 7.72
CA MET A 150 -0.78 -24.89 6.43
C MET A 150 -1.03 -23.40 6.17
N ILE A 151 -1.48 -22.67 7.18
CA ILE A 151 -1.70 -21.21 7.09
C ILE A 151 -0.38 -20.51 6.72
N ARG A 152 0.73 -20.84 7.39
CA ARG A 152 2.06 -20.28 7.08
C ARG A 152 2.50 -20.59 5.65
N LEU A 153 2.27 -21.81 5.16
CA LEU A 153 2.57 -22.20 3.78
C LEU A 153 1.75 -21.39 2.78
N LEU A 154 0.44 -21.24 2.99
CA LEU A 154 -0.44 -20.47 2.12
C LEU A 154 -0.02 -18.98 2.08
N ILE A 155 0.36 -18.41 3.20
CA ILE A 155 0.89 -17.04 3.27
C ILE A 155 2.18 -16.93 2.42
N ASN A 156 3.13 -17.85 2.57
CA ASN A 156 4.37 -17.81 1.80
C ASN A 156 4.15 -17.96 0.30
N ILE A 157 3.26 -18.87 -0.11
CA ILE A 157 2.88 -19.04 -1.51
C ILE A 157 2.25 -17.76 -2.05
N SER A 158 1.38 -17.12 -1.30
CA SER A 158 0.72 -15.87 -1.70
C SER A 158 1.73 -14.73 -1.88
N TRP A 159 2.72 -14.61 -1.00
CA TRP A 159 3.78 -13.61 -1.11
C TRP A 159 4.69 -13.86 -2.32
N ILE A 160 5.00 -15.13 -2.62
CA ILE A 160 5.76 -15.51 -3.81
C ILE A 160 4.98 -15.15 -5.08
N LEU A 161 3.69 -15.47 -5.14
CA LEU A 161 2.84 -15.11 -6.27
C LEU A 161 2.78 -13.60 -6.47
N LEU A 162 2.63 -12.82 -5.39
CA LEU A 162 2.65 -11.37 -5.43
C LEU A 162 3.99 -10.83 -5.97
N SER A 163 5.11 -11.41 -5.52
CA SER A 163 6.45 -11.02 -5.99
C SER A 163 6.63 -11.26 -7.49
N ILE A 164 6.19 -12.43 -7.98
CA ILE A 164 6.24 -12.78 -9.41
C ILE A 164 5.36 -11.81 -10.21
N LEU A 165 4.15 -11.53 -9.74
CA LEU A 165 3.23 -10.61 -10.40
C LEU A 165 3.83 -9.19 -10.48
N ALA A 166 4.46 -8.70 -9.41
CA ALA A 166 5.14 -7.41 -9.40
C ALA A 166 6.30 -7.38 -10.42
N MET A 167 7.11 -8.45 -10.51
CA MET A 167 8.19 -8.55 -11.49
C MET A 167 7.64 -8.55 -12.94
N ILE A 168 6.59 -9.32 -13.20
CA ILE A 168 5.97 -9.39 -14.54
C ILE A 168 5.41 -8.01 -14.94
N LEU A 169 4.66 -7.35 -14.05
CA LEU A 169 4.12 -6.01 -14.30
C LEU A 169 5.24 -4.98 -14.53
N GLY A 170 6.31 -5.07 -13.76
CA GLY A 170 7.48 -4.21 -13.90
C GLY A 170 8.15 -4.40 -15.27
N ASN A 171 8.27 -5.62 -15.75
CA ASN A 171 8.88 -5.92 -17.04
C ASN A 171 8.00 -5.49 -18.22
N ILE A 172 6.69 -5.81 -18.21
CA ILE A 172 5.74 -5.47 -19.28
C ILE A 172 5.63 -3.95 -19.43
N LYS A 173 5.51 -3.22 -18.34
CA LYS A 173 5.36 -1.76 -18.33
C LYS A 173 6.67 -0.99 -18.36
N LYS A 174 7.82 -1.69 -18.39
CA LYS A 174 9.19 -1.10 -18.29
C LYS A 174 9.38 -0.26 -17.02
N PHE A 175 8.63 -0.55 -15.97
CA PHE A 175 8.76 0.09 -14.65
C PHE A 175 9.77 -0.65 -13.81
N LYS A 176 11.05 -0.31 -13.94
CA LYS A 176 12.16 -0.94 -13.20
C LYS A 176 11.90 -1.00 -11.67
N VAL A 177 11.22 0.00 -11.12
CA VAL A 177 10.89 0.06 -9.69
C VAL A 177 10.07 -1.15 -9.26
N TRP A 178 9.01 -1.52 -10.00
CA TRP A 178 8.18 -2.70 -9.70
C TRP A 178 8.94 -4.01 -9.83
N THR A 179 9.88 -4.09 -10.76
CA THR A 179 10.76 -5.26 -10.89
C THR A 179 11.65 -5.41 -9.66
N TYR A 180 12.30 -4.31 -9.21
CA TYR A 180 13.15 -4.36 -8.02
C TYR A 180 12.37 -4.61 -6.73
N THR A 181 11.18 -4.05 -6.57
CA THR A 181 10.32 -4.36 -5.41
C THR A 181 9.88 -5.82 -5.41
N GLY A 182 9.55 -6.38 -6.58
CA GLY A 182 9.23 -7.81 -6.70
C GLY A 182 10.41 -8.73 -6.33
N ILE A 183 11.62 -8.41 -6.79
CA ILE A 183 12.84 -9.15 -6.40
C ILE A 183 13.08 -9.03 -4.89
N GLY A 184 13.00 -7.83 -4.34
CA GLY A 184 13.15 -7.60 -2.90
C GLY A 184 12.14 -8.38 -2.06
N LEU A 185 10.87 -8.40 -2.49
CA LEU A 185 9.82 -9.16 -1.84
C LEU A 185 10.09 -10.68 -1.91
N LEU A 186 10.55 -11.18 -3.05
CA LEU A 186 10.93 -12.58 -3.19
C LEU A 186 12.03 -12.97 -2.21
N LEU A 187 13.11 -12.16 -2.15
CA LEU A 187 14.22 -12.39 -1.22
C LEU A 187 13.76 -12.34 0.25
N LEU A 188 12.89 -11.39 0.59
CA LEU A 188 12.31 -11.29 1.93
C LEU A 188 11.47 -12.54 2.27
N THR A 189 10.65 -13.00 1.34
CA THR A 189 9.83 -14.21 1.52
C THR A 189 10.70 -15.45 1.69
N LEU A 190 11.78 -15.56 0.89
CA LEU A 190 12.75 -16.63 1.02
C LEU A 190 13.46 -16.60 2.38
N GLY A 191 13.92 -15.40 2.80
CA GLY A 191 14.54 -15.22 4.12
C GLY A 191 13.59 -15.62 5.26
N LYS A 192 12.33 -15.15 5.21
CA LYS A 192 11.30 -15.54 6.18
C LYS A 192 11.09 -17.06 6.20
N LEU A 193 10.94 -17.66 5.04
CA LEU A 193 10.71 -19.10 4.90
C LEU A 193 11.87 -19.89 5.51
N VAL A 194 13.12 -19.53 5.18
CA VAL A 194 14.31 -20.25 5.68
C VAL A 194 14.53 -20.05 7.17
N LEU A 195 14.41 -18.81 7.68
CA LEU A 195 14.78 -18.47 9.03
C LEU A 195 13.66 -18.72 10.06
N ILE A 196 12.40 -18.53 9.65
CA ILE A 196 11.27 -18.52 10.57
C ILE A 196 10.40 -19.77 10.41
N ASP A 197 10.04 -20.12 9.18
CA ASP A 197 9.03 -21.13 8.93
C ASP A 197 9.63 -22.55 8.81
N LEU A 198 10.83 -22.69 8.25
CA LEU A 198 11.48 -23.99 8.06
C LEU A 198 11.66 -24.81 9.35
N PRO A 199 12.02 -24.24 10.50
CA PRO A 199 12.17 -25.03 11.72
C PRO A 199 10.88 -25.74 12.16
N ASN A 200 9.73 -25.20 11.77
CA ASN A 200 8.40 -25.69 12.17
C ASN A 200 7.71 -26.59 11.12
N ILE A 201 8.34 -26.84 9.98
CA ILE A 201 7.75 -27.58 8.86
C ILE A 201 8.39 -28.95 8.72
N THR A 202 7.61 -29.98 8.35
CA THR A 202 8.13 -31.34 8.13
C THR A 202 9.15 -31.40 6.98
N LEU A 203 10.10 -32.34 7.08
CA LEU A 203 11.20 -32.48 6.12
C LEU A 203 10.70 -32.64 4.67
N MET A 204 9.59 -33.35 4.47
CA MET A 204 9.02 -33.61 3.16
C MET A 204 8.50 -32.32 2.49
N VAL A 205 7.86 -31.46 3.25
CA VAL A 205 7.34 -30.16 2.78
C VAL A 205 8.49 -29.20 2.52
N ARG A 206 9.59 -29.23 3.32
CA ARG A 206 10.82 -28.46 3.04
C ARG A 206 11.39 -28.81 1.67
N ALA A 207 11.54 -30.10 1.38
CA ALA A 207 12.06 -30.56 0.09
C ALA A 207 11.21 -30.06 -1.08
N GLY A 208 9.87 -30.18 -0.98
CA GLY A 208 8.94 -29.66 -1.97
C GLY A 208 9.06 -28.15 -2.19
N LEU A 209 9.17 -27.37 -1.11
CA LEU A 209 9.35 -25.93 -1.20
C LEU A 209 10.67 -25.53 -1.88
N PHE A 210 11.79 -26.21 -1.57
CA PHE A 210 13.07 -25.93 -2.22
C PHE A 210 13.05 -26.26 -3.72
N ILE A 211 12.38 -27.35 -4.12
CA ILE A 211 12.19 -27.68 -5.53
C ILE A 211 11.37 -26.59 -6.23
N LEU A 212 10.26 -26.16 -5.63
CA LEU A 212 9.39 -25.12 -6.18
C LEU A 212 10.15 -23.79 -6.32
N LEU A 213 10.93 -23.41 -5.31
CA LEU A 213 11.76 -22.21 -5.34
C LEU A 213 12.86 -22.27 -6.39
N GLY A 214 13.50 -23.44 -6.55
CA GLY A 214 14.48 -23.68 -7.61
C GLY A 214 13.87 -23.51 -9.00
N LEU A 215 12.67 -24.05 -9.24
CA LEU A 215 11.94 -23.88 -10.50
C LEU A 215 11.58 -22.41 -10.75
N ILE A 216 11.07 -21.70 -9.73
CA ILE A 216 10.78 -20.28 -9.84
C ILE A 216 12.05 -19.48 -10.17
N GLY A 217 13.17 -19.78 -9.51
CA GLY A 217 14.45 -19.14 -9.78
C GLY A 217 14.92 -19.35 -11.23
N LEU A 218 14.75 -20.55 -11.79
CA LEU A 218 15.05 -20.84 -13.19
C LEU A 218 14.17 -20.07 -14.15
N VAL A 219 12.86 -19.97 -13.88
CA VAL A 219 11.92 -19.20 -14.71
C VAL A 219 12.28 -17.72 -14.68
N ILE A 220 12.55 -17.17 -13.50
CA ILE A 220 12.96 -15.77 -13.34
C ILE A 220 14.27 -15.50 -14.08
N SER A 221 15.27 -16.36 -13.90
CA SER A 221 16.55 -16.26 -14.61
C SER A 221 16.34 -16.20 -16.12
N ARG A 222 15.50 -17.06 -16.68
CA ARG A 222 15.22 -17.09 -18.11
C ARG A 222 14.50 -15.85 -18.63
N ILE A 223 13.66 -15.22 -17.80
CA ILE A 223 12.91 -14.00 -18.18
C ILE A 223 13.81 -12.76 -18.15
N PHE A 224 14.73 -12.68 -17.18
CA PHE A 224 15.51 -11.46 -16.92
C PHE A 224 16.90 -11.45 -17.57
N PHE A 225 17.47 -12.65 -17.92
CA PHE A 225 18.78 -12.75 -18.53
C PHE A 225 18.73 -13.16 -20.02
N LYS A 226 17.64 -12.87 -20.68
CA LYS A 226 17.51 -12.90 -22.13
C LYS A 226 17.66 -11.47 -22.66
#